data_64f648f7d14b92805c28d0233d168877
#
_entry.id   64f648f7d14b92805c28d0233d168877
#
_cell.length_a   1.000
_cell.length_b   1.000
_cell.length_c   1.000
_cell.angle_alpha   90.00
_cell.angle_beta   90.00
_cell.angle_gamma   90.00
#
_symmetry.space_group_name_H-M   'P 1'
#
loop_
_entity.id
_entity.type
_entity.pdbx_description
1 polymer ?
#
loop_
_entity_poly.entity_id
_entity_poly.type
_entity_poly.pdbx_seq_one_letter_code
_entity_poly.pdbx_strand_id
1 'polypeptide(L)'
;MIPDMVRMTRAAIGLKADGSIVTFTTHGISDQSSGHTVPEMASLLAAAGCVTATNLDGGGSATYMARYEGTNALEARNNPSDGKLRAVSSGLLFLSTSVKDGKFDHSSISPNDEVYTPNQTVKFNATGVDGGGGEAPMPAGVTWAVEDQSIGTIDANTGVVTLKDKEGTLVVNQMYQGRVVGTASIEVRHPDEISFKTEEISLGFEAESSLGLEVRWQKRNVHI
;
A
#
# COMPACT_ATOMS: atom_id res chain seq x y z
N MET A 1 10.80 30.06 -3.79
CA MET A 1 9.48 29.41 -4.03
C MET A 1 9.72 28.31 -5.05
N ILE A 2 9.38 27.08 -4.75
CA ILE A 2 9.56 25.96 -5.69
C ILE A 2 8.46 26.07 -6.75
N PRO A 3 8.78 26.03 -8.05
CA PRO A 3 7.79 26.16 -9.10
C PRO A 3 6.73 25.04 -9.01
N ASP A 4 5.45 25.40 -9.21
CA ASP A 4 4.31 24.47 -9.12
C ASP A 4 4.40 23.30 -10.10
N MET A 5 5.14 23.47 -11.19
CA MET A 5 5.35 22.48 -12.25
C MET A 5 6.54 21.53 -12.01
N VAL A 6 7.32 21.73 -10.94
CA VAL A 6 8.41 20.81 -10.61
C VAL A 6 7.86 19.56 -9.92
N ARG A 7 8.27 18.40 -10.42
CA ARG A 7 7.94 17.11 -9.79
C ARG A 7 8.78 16.88 -8.54
N MET A 8 8.15 16.55 -7.45
CA MET A 8 8.80 16.24 -6.17
C MET A 8 7.84 15.56 -5.22
N THR A 9 8.31 15.19 -4.04
CA THR A 9 7.43 14.83 -2.92
C THR A 9 6.49 15.99 -2.64
N ARG A 10 5.20 15.72 -2.55
CA ARG A 10 4.16 16.71 -2.21
C ARG A 10 3.43 16.26 -0.97
N ALA A 11 2.97 17.22 -0.20
CA ALA A 11 2.06 17.02 0.91
C ALA A 11 0.92 18.04 0.82
N ALA A 12 -0.28 17.60 1.12
CA ALA A 12 -1.47 18.45 1.14
C ALA A 12 -2.49 17.93 2.15
N ILE A 13 -3.40 18.82 2.53
CA ILE A 13 -4.60 18.51 3.29
C ILE A 13 -5.80 19.00 2.50
N GLY A 14 -6.82 18.15 2.34
CA GLY A 14 -8.07 18.45 1.66
C GLY A 14 -9.27 18.25 2.57
N LEU A 15 -10.35 18.93 2.28
CA LEU A 15 -11.63 18.83 2.97
C LEU A 15 -12.71 18.41 1.96
N LYS A 16 -13.52 17.41 2.31
CA LYS A 16 -14.72 17.02 1.56
C LYS A 16 -15.94 17.79 2.02
N ALA A 17 -17.00 17.76 1.21
CA ALA A 17 -18.26 18.45 1.53
C ALA A 17 -18.94 17.94 2.82
N ASP A 18 -18.71 16.68 3.19
CA ASP A 18 -19.23 16.06 4.41
C ASP A 18 -18.39 16.37 5.67
N GLY A 19 -17.34 17.19 5.55
CA GLY A 19 -16.43 17.52 6.62
C GLY A 19 -15.26 16.54 6.80
N SER A 20 -15.20 15.48 6.03
CA SER A 20 -14.09 14.53 6.08
C SER A 20 -12.77 15.18 5.61
N ILE A 21 -11.68 14.88 6.32
CA ILE A 21 -10.35 15.36 6.00
C ILE A 21 -9.60 14.30 5.19
N VAL A 22 -8.95 14.71 4.12
CA VAL A 22 -8.04 13.89 3.32
C VAL A 22 -6.63 14.42 3.50
N THR A 23 -5.72 13.58 3.97
CA THR A 23 -4.28 13.85 3.93
C THR A 23 -3.68 13.20 2.70
N PHE A 24 -2.81 13.92 2.04
CA PHE A 24 -2.15 13.47 0.82
C PHE A 24 -0.65 13.68 0.95
N THR A 25 0.11 12.62 0.68
CA THR A 25 1.57 12.69 0.61
C THR A 25 2.06 11.75 -0.47
N THR A 26 3.02 12.17 -1.27
CA THR A 26 3.63 11.35 -2.32
C THR A 26 5.01 10.89 -1.94
N HIS A 27 5.49 9.87 -2.64
CA HIS A 27 6.91 9.53 -2.64
C HIS A 27 7.74 10.59 -3.38
N GLY A 28 8.99 10.73 -3.01
CA GLY A 28 10.00 11.46 -3.78
C GLY A 28 10.32 10.78 -5.10
N ILE A 29 11.15 11.42 -5.89
CA ILE A 29 11.65 10.83 -7.14
C ILE A 29 12.52 9.63 -6.80
N SER A 30 12.18 8.49 -7.35
CA SER A 30 12.89 7.22 -7.21
C SER A 30 12.59 6.35 -8.44
N ASP A 31 13.15 5.17 -8.51
CA ASP A 31 12.85 4.20 -9.58
C ASP A 31 11.35 3.84 -9.65
N GLN A 32 10.62 4.03 -8.54
CA GLN A 32 9.21 3.70 -8.43
C GLN A 32 8.27 4.91 -8.39
N SER A 33 8.80 6.14 -8.36
CA SER A 33 8.01 7.36 -8.26
C SER A 33 8.68 8.52 -8.97
N SER A 34 7.94 9.18 -9.85
CA SER A 34 8.39 10.43 -10.49
C SER A 34 8.05 11.69 -9.66
N GLY A 35 7.50 11.53 -8.45
CA GLY A 35 6.93 12.65 -7.70
C GLY A 35 5.69 13.23 -8.41
N HIS A 36 5.18 14.35 -7.90
CA HIS A 36 4.01 15.03 -8.47
C HIS A 36 4.23 16.54 -8.58
N THR A 37 3.59 17.14 -9.58
CA THR A 37 3.40 18.60 -9.68
C THR A 37 2.22 19.03 -8.81
N VAL A 38 2.08 20.32 -8.51
CA VAL A 38 0.92 20.85 -7.76
C VAL A 38 -0.40 20.63 -8.49
N PRO A 39 -0.51 20.86 -9.82
CA PRO A 39 -1.75 20.58 -10.55
C PRO A 39 -2.16 19.10 -10.53
N GLU A 40 -1.20 18.17 -10.66
CA GLU A 40 -1.49 16.73 -10.54
C GLU A 40 -2.04 16.37 -9.16
N MET A 41 -1.39 16.89 -8.10
CA MET A 41 -1.86 16.71 -6.72
C MET A 41 -3.28 17.27 -6.53
N ALA A 42 -3.55 18.48 -7.06
CA ALA A 42 -4.88 19.08 -6.98
C ALA A 42 -5.94 18.22 -7.69
N SER A 43 -5.62 17.65 -8.86
CA SER A 43 -6.49 16.74 -9.59
C SER A 43 -6.79 15.46 -8.80
N LEU A 44 -5.79 14.89 -8.14
CA LEU A 44 -5.97 13.70 -7.28
C LEU A 44 -6.85 13.99 -6.07
N LEU A 45 -6.67 15.14 -5.41
CA LEU A 45 -7.51 15.54 -4.29
C LEU A 45 -8.95 15.82 -4.72
N ALA A 46 -9.15 16.46 -5.90
CA ALA A 46 -10.49 16.65 -6.48
C ALA A 46 -11.14 15.29 -6.79
N ALA A 47 -10.40 14.36 -7.40
CA ALA A 47 -10.88 12.99 -7.66
C ALA A 47 -11.22 12.24 -6.36
N ALA A 48 -10.51 12.50 -5.26
CA ALA A 48 -10.83 11.97 -3.94
C ALA A 48 -12.06 12.62 -3.29
N GLY A 49 -12.70 13.59 -3.95
CA GLY A 49 -13.92 14.27 -3.49
C GLY A 49 -13.66 15.50 -2.61
N CYS A 50 -12.45 16.04 -2.59
CA CYS A 50 -12.16 17.27 -1.87
C CYS A 50 -12.78 18.48 -2.57
N VAL A 51 -13.46 19.34 -1.82
CA VAL A 51 -14.02 20.61 -2.30
C VAL A 51 -13.08 21.79 -2.09
N THR A 52 -12.13 21.64 -1.18
CA THR A 52 -11.01 22.57 -0.97
C THR A 52 -9.78 21.82 -0.50
N ALA A 53 -8.60 22.35 -0.79
CA ALA A 53 -7.34 21.78 -0.34
C ALA A 53 -6.25 22.84 -0.21
N THR A 54 -5.29 22.57 0.65
CA THR A 54 -4.09 23.40 0.83
C THR A 54 -2.84 22.56 0.59
N ASN A 55 -1.92 23.07 -0.25
CA ASN A 55 -0.58 22.53 -0.39
C ASN A 55 0.24 22.87 0.85
N LEU A 56 0.92 21.85 1.39
CA LEU A 56 1.86 21.99 2.49
C LEU A 56 3.30 22.02 1.96
N ASP A 57 4.28 22.15 2.87
CA ASP A 57 5.69 22.06 2.48
C ASP A 57 5.99 20.70 1.84
N GLY A 58 6.80 20.73 0.78
CA GLY A 58 7.11 19.58 -0.06
C GLY A 58 8.57 19.15 0.03
N GLY A 59 8.99 18.35 -0.94
CA GLY A 59 10.39 17.92 -1.03
C GLY A 59 10.81 17.07 0.16
N GLY A 60 11.99 17.33 0.70
CA GLY A 60 12.54 16.60 1.84
C GLY A 60 11.78 16.80 3.17
N SER A 61 10.96 17.87 3.27
CA SER A 61 10.13 18.12 4.45
C SER A 61 8.83 17.31 4.45
N ALA A 62 8.34 16.85 3.29
CA ALA A 62 7.09 16.12 3.19
C ALA A 62 7.26 14.69 3.69
N THR A 63 6.86 14.46 4.94
CA THR A 63 6.91 13.16 5.60
C THR A 63 5.54 12.80 6.14
N TYR A 64 5.07 11.60 5.83
CA TYR A 64 3.87 11.00 6.39
C TYR A 64 4.25 9.85 7.32
N MET A 65 3.89 9.99 8.57
CA MET A 65 4.11 8.97 9.61
C MET A 65 2.76 8.38 10.01
N ALA A 66 2.64 7.07 9.94
CA ALA A 66 1.42 6.39 10.39
C ALA A 66 1.75 5.04 11.03
N ARG A 67 0.81 4.53 11.83
CA ARG A 67 0.81 3.14 12.29
C ARG A 67 0.04 2.29 11.30
N TYR A 68 0.49 1.07 11.06
CA TYR A 68 -0.39 0.05 10.50
C TYR A 68 -1.36 -0.44 11.58
N GLU A 69 -2.55 -0.79 11.16
CA GLU A 69 -3.50 -1.47 12.03
C GLU A 69 -2.86 -2.73 12.61
N GLY A 70 -3.11 -2.98 13.89
CA GLY A 70 -2.50 -4.08 14.60
C GLY A 70 -1.04 -3.85 14.99
N THR A 71 -0.50 -2.63 14.82
CA THR A 71 0.86 -2.29 15.28
C THR A 71 0.87 -1.07 16.20
N ASN A 72 1.93 -0.96 16.99
CA ASN A 72 2.20 0.22 17.81
C ASN A 72 3.32 1.09 17.24
N ALA A 73 4.02 0.60 16.21
CA ALA A 73 5.13 1.31 15.59
C ALA A 73 4.61 2.45 14.71
N LEU A 74 5.16 3.64 14.89
CA LEU A 74 4.96 4.78 14.00
C LEU A 74 6.06 4.76 12.95
N GLU A 75 5.69 4.59 11.69
CA GLU A 75 6.62 4.42 10.60
C GLU A 75 6.40 5.44 9.48
N ALA A 76 7.48 5.80 8.76
CA ALA A 76 7.36 6.61 7.57
C ALA A 76 6.66 5.82 6.45
N ARG A 77 5.65 6.44 5.84
CA ARG A 77 4.84 5.85 4.77
C ARG A 77 5.18 6.37 3.38
N ASN A 78 6.07 7.34 3.31
CA ASN A 78 6.60 7.86 2.07
C ASN A 78 8.12 7.99 2.15
N ASN A 79 8.76 8.04 0.98
CA ASN A 79 10.17 8.38 0.84
C ASN A 79 10.27 9.87 0.52
N PRO A 80 10.77 10.71 1.45
CA PRO A 80 11.03 12.12 1.17
C PRO A 80 12.08 12.30 0.08
N SER A 81 12.07 13.45 -0.62
CA SER A 81 13.03 13.72 -1.71
C SER A 81 14.50 13.71 -1.26
N ASP A 82 14.79 13.88 0.01
CA ASP A 82 16.14 13.80 0.57
C ASP A 82 16.64 12.35 0.79
N GLY A 83 15.79 11.35 0.55
CA GLY A 83 16.09 9.94 0.85
C GLY A 83 16.22 9.62 2.35
N LYS A 84 15.93 10.55 3.23
CA LYS A 84 15.98 10.41 4.69
C LYS A 84 14.98 11.34 5.37
N LEU A 85 14.60 10.99 6.60
CA LEU A 85 13.76 11.86 7.43
C LEU A 85 14.53 13.14 7.80
N ARG A 86 13.86 14.27 7.69
CA ARG A 86 14.35 15.60 8.03
C ARG A 86 13.64 16.09 9.29
N ALA A 87 14.36 16.75 10.18
CA ALA A 87 13.74 17.52 11.25
C ALA A 87 12.97 18.71 10.64
N VAL A 88 11.70 18.84 11.00
CA VAL A 88 10.81 19.93 10.58
C VAL A 88 10.30 20.67 11.82
N SER A 89 10.01 21.97 11.67
CA SER A 89 9.59 22.82 12.79
C SER A 89 8.13 22.63 13.20
N SER A 90 7.30 22.06 12.33
CA SER A 90 5.86 21.90 12.55
C SER A 90 5.31 20.69 11.80
N GLY A 91 4.17 20.18 12.25
CA GLY A 91 3.46 19.09 11.62
C GLY A 91 1.99 19.06 12.04
N LEU A 92 1.20 18.28 11.32
CA LEU A 92 -0.18 17.97 11.68
C LEU A 92 -0.21 16.63 12.39
N LEU A 93 -0.87 16.58 13.55
CA LEU A 93 -1.09 15.35 14.32
C LEU A 93 -2.57 14.97 14.26
N PHE A 94 -2.82 13.71 13.90
CA PHE A 94 -4.13 13.09 14.01
C PHE A 94 -4.09 12.07 15.15
N LEU A 95 -4.87 12.33 16.19
CA LEU A 95 -4.92 11.50 17.39
C LEU A 95 -6.24 10.74 17.43
N SER A 96 -6.17 9.41 17.50
CA SER A 96 -7.34 8.60 17.83
C SER A 96 -7.62 8.69 19.34
N THR A 97 -8.88 8.92 19.68
CA THR A 97 -9.37 8.84 21.06
C THR A 97 -9.94 7.46 21.41
N SER A 98 -9.96 6.53 20.44
CA SER A 98 -10.40 5.16 20.65
C SER A 98 -9.48 4.44 21.64
N VAL A 99 -10.08 3.70 22.57
CA VAL A 99 -9.35 2.96 23.58
C VAL A 99 -8.81 1.66 22.97
N LYS A 100 -7.51 1.45 23.12
CA LYS A 100 -6.87 0.17 22.82
C LYS A 100 -7.08 -0.75 24.02
N ASP A 101 -7.97 -1.72 23.90
CA ASP A 101 -8.30 -2.64 24.99
C ASP A 101 -7.74 -4.06 24.80
N GLY A 102 -7.02 -4.28 23.68
CA GLY A 102 -6.42 -5.56 23.32
C GLY A 102 -7.42 -6.66 23.03
N LYS A 103 -8.72 -6.35 22.88
CA LYS A 103 -9.72 -7.32 22.50
C LYS A 103 -9.88 -7.32 20.99
N PHE A 104 -9.88 -8.51 20.42
CA PHE A 104 -10.07 -8.68 18.98
C PHE A 104 -11.39 -8.09 18.49
N ASP A 105 -11.32 -7.18 17.54
CA ASP A 105 -12.44 -6.58 16.84
C ASP A 105 -12.46 -7.02 15.36
N HIS A 106 -11.34 -6.87 14.68
CA HIS A 106 -11.17 -7.25 13.28
C HIS A 106 -9.73 -7.70 12.98
N SER A 107 -9.46 -8.04 11.73
CA SER A 107 -8.11 -8.39 11.26
C SER A 107 -7.66 -7.52 10.10
N SER A 108 -6.40 -7.09 10.16
CA SER A 108 -5.67 -6.49 9.05
C SER A 108 -4.96 -7.57 8.27
N ILE A 109 -5.18 -7.62 6.95
CA ILE A 109 -4.72 -8.68 6.06
C ILE A 109 -3.68 -8.14 5.08
N SER A 110 -2.62 -8.92 4.84
CA SER A 110 -1.61 -8.66 3.82
C SER A 110 -1.29 -9.94 3.03
N PRO A 111 -0.96 -9.84 1.71
CA PRO A 111 -0.92 -8.63 0.88
C PRO A 111 -2.30 -8.03 0.65
N ASN A 112 -2.33 -6.73 0.33
CA ASN A 112 -3.54 -6.01 -0.05
C ASN A 112 -3.19 -4.94 -1.10
N ASP A 113 -4.03 -4.80 -2.12
CA ASP A 113 -3.84 -3.87 -3.26
C ASP A 113 -2.53 -4.09 -4.04
N GLU A 114 -2.10 -5.33 -4.15
CA GLU A 114 -0.93 -5.75 -4.92
C GLU A 114 -1.33 -6.47 -6.21
N VAL A 115 -0.39 -6.56 -7.16
CA VAL A 115 -0.62 -7.20 -8.47
C VAL A 115 0.22 -8.47 -8.58
N TYR A 116 -0.40 -9.57 -8.95
CA TYR A 116 0.21 -10.89 -9.11
C TYR A 116 -0.04 -11.46 -10.50
N THR A 117 0.88 -12.28 -11.02
CA THR A 117 0.62 -13.05 -12.23
C THR A 117 -0.29 -14.25 -11.93
N PRO A 118 -1.06 -14.74 -12.94
CA PRO A 118 -1.77 -16.01 -12.83
C PRO A 118 -0.85 -17.19 -12.51
N ASN A 119 -1.45 -18.30 -12.07
CA ASN A 119 -0.79 -19.62 -11.89
C ASN A 119 0.31 -19.62 -10.80
N GLN A 120 0.28 -18.72 -9.84
CA GLN A 120 1.20 -18.74 -8.70
C GLN A 120 0.47 -18.93 -7.36
N THR A 121 1.27 -19.06 -6.32
CA THR A 121 0.79 -19.23 -4.95
C THR A 121 1.09 -17.97 -4.14
N VAL A 122 0.09 -17.44 -3.44
CA VAL A 122 0.20 -16.23 -2.61
C VAL A 122 -0.17 -16.58 -1.18
N LYS A 123 0.71 -16.27 -0.23
CA LYS A 123 0.46 -16.43 1.20
C LYS A 123 -0.14 -15.17 1.78
N PHE A 124 -1.39 -15.25 2.26
CA PHE A 124 -2.01 -14.19 3.05
C PHE A 124 -1.71 -14.39 4.53
N ASN A 125 -1.41 -13.29 5.20
CA ASN A 125 -1.21 -13.22 6.64
C ASN A 125 -2.21 -12.24 7.23
N ALA A 126 -2.55 -12.42 8.49
CA ALA A 126 -3.44 -11.51 9.19
C ALA A 126 -2.92 -11.20 10.59
N THR A 127 -3.12 -9.96 11.02
CA THR A 127 -2.86 -9.49 12.37
C THR A 127 -4.19 -9.11 13.01
N GLY A 128 -4.42 -9.57 14.23
CA GLY A 128 -5.61 -9.18 15.00
C GLY A 128 -5.51 -7.74 15.47
N VAL A 129 -6.63 -7.03 15.38
CA VAL A 129 -6.73 -5.59 15.68
C VAL A 129 -7.86 -5.37 16.68
N ASP A 130 -7.66 -4.52 17.68
CA ASP A 130 -8.70 -4.08 18.59
C ASP A 130 -9.49 -2.88 18.03
N GLY A 131 -10.60 -2.52 18.64
CA GLY A 131 -11.42 -1.40 18.23
C GLY A 131 -10.73 -0.03 18.29
N GLY A 132 -9.55 0.07 18.89
CA GLY A 132 -8.69 1.25 18.92
C GLY A 132 -7.57 1.25 17.87
N GLY A 133 -7.50 0.20 17.01
CA GLY A 133 -6.47 0.03 16.01
C GLY A 133 -5.15 -0.52 16.58
N GLY A 134 -5.13 -0.99 17.82
CA GLY A 134 -3.99 -1.65 18.45
C GLY A 134 -3.92 -3.14 18.12
N GLU A 135 -2.77 -3.75 18.42
CA GLU A 135 -2.61 -5.20 18.31
C GLU A 135 -3.55 -5.93 19.27
N ALA A 136 -4.20 -6.98 18.78
CA ALA A 136 -5.00 -7.89 19.58
C ALA A 136 -4.68 -9.36 19.23
N PRO A 137 -4.77 -10.29 20.18
CA PRO A 137 -4.59 -11.70 19.90
C PRO A 137 -5.63 -12.20 18.90
N MET A 138 -5.18 -12.91 17.86
CA MET A 138 -6.10 -13.56 16.91
C MET A 138 -6.87 -14.67 17.63
N PRO A 139 -8.20 -14.70 17.56
CA PRO A 139 -8.99 -15.76 18.19
C PRO A 139 -8.78 -17.10 17.50
N ALA A 140 -8.92 -18.19 18.25
CA ALA A 140 -8.90 -19.53 17.67
C ALA A 140 -10.14 -19.76 16.79
N GLY A 141 -9.98 -20.50 15.69
CA GLY A 141 -11.08 -20.85 14.79
C GLY A 141 -11.36 -19.80 13.70
N VAL A 142 -10.47 -18.86 13.46
CA VAL A 142 -10.52 -18.04 12.24
C VAL A 142 -10.22 -18.90 11.03
N THR A 143 -10.88 -18.62 9.91
CA THR A 143 -10.70 -19.33 8.64
C THR A 143 -10.62 -18.34 7.48
N TRP A 144 -10.16 -18.83 6.33
CA TRP A 144 -10.00 -18.04 5.13
C TRP A 144 -10.99 -18.44 4.04
N ALA A 145 -11.45 -17.48 3.27
CA ALA A 145 -12.32 -17.69 2.11
C ALA A 145 -11.98 -16.70 0.99
N VAL A 146 -12.31 -17.06 -0.24
CA VAL A 146 -12.26 -16.16 -1.40
C VAL A 146 -13.67 -15.99 -1.97
N GLU A 147 -13.94 -14.81 -2.54
CA GLU A 147 -15.26 -14.54 -3.14
C GLU A 147 -15.42 -15.18 -4.51
N ASP A 148 -14.39 -15.14 -5.35
CA ASP A 148 -14.43 -15.75 -6.69
C ASP A 148 -13.42 -16.90 -6.83
N GLN A 149 -13.92 -18.12 -6.66
CA GLN A 149 -13.11 -19.32 -6.84
C GLN A 149 -12.66 -19.56 -8.28
N SER A 150 -13.18 -18.83 -9.26
CA SER A 150 -12.72 -18.93 -10.64
C SER A 150 -11.38 -18.23 -10.89
N ILE A 151 -11.00 -17.25 -10.05
CA ILE A 151 -9.71 -16.54 -10.09
C ILE A 151 -8.67 -17.26 -9.22
N GLY A 152 -9.07 -17.78 -8.07
CA GLY A 152 -8.16 -18.51 -7.19
C GLY A 152 -8.89 -19.29 -6.11
N THR A 153 -8.23 -20.27 -5.51
CA THR A 153 -8.73 -21.03 -4.36
C THR A 153 -7.83 -20.79 -3.16
N ILE A 154 -8.38 -20.82 -1.95
CA ILE A 154 -7.65 -20.61 -0.71
C ILE A 154 -7.74 -21.81 0.22
N ASP A 155 -6.65 -22.15 0.86
CA ASP A 155 -6.67 -23.07 1.99
C ASP A 155 -7.22 -22.34 3.23
N ALA A 156 -8.35 -22.86 3.74
CA ALA A 156 -9.12 -22.21 4.80
C ALA A 156 -8.36 -22.08 6.13
N ASN A 157 -7.35 -22.89 6.37
CA ASN A 157 -6.60 -22.88 7.62
C ASN A 157 -5.31 -22.09 7.52
N THR A 158 -4.65 -22.14 6.36
CA THR A 158 -3.33 -21.57 6.19
C THR A 158 -3.31 -20.21 5.53
N GLY A 159 -4.39 -19.81 4.80
CA GLY A 159 -4.42 -18.57 4.04
C GLY A 159 -3.54 -18.59 2.79
N VAL A 160 -3.18 -19.79 2.30
CA VAL A 160 -2.45 -19.96 1.04
C VAL A 160 -3.43 -19.97 -0.11
N VAL A 161 -3.31 -18.99 -1.00
CA VAL A 161 -4.09 -18.90 -2.23
C VAL A 161 -3.32 -19.54 -3.37
N THR A 162 -4.00 -20.35 -4.18
CA THR A 162 -3.52 -20.81 -5.48
C THR A 162 -4.29 -20.07 -6.57
N LEU A 163 -3.59 -19.20 -7.28
CA LEU A 163 -4.15 -18.42 -8.39
C LEU A 163 -4.33 -19.30 -9.63
N LYS A 164 -5.42 -19.07 -10.34
CA LYS A 164 -5.73 -19.74 -11.60
C LYS A 164 -5.35 -18.86 -12.80
N ASP A 165 -5.44 -19.43 -13.99
CA ASP A 165 -5.20 -18.72 -15.24
C ASP A 165 -6.42 -17.88 -15.64
N LYS A 166 -6.78 -16.94 -14.77
CA LYS A 166 -7.88 -15.99 -15.00
C LYS A 166 -7.56 -14.65 -14.37
N GLU A 167 -7.59 -13.62 -15.16
CA GLU A 167 -7.45 -12.24 -14.69
C GLU A 167 -8.70 -11.78 -13.93
N GLY A 168 -8.51 -10.91 -12.98
CA GLY A 168 -9.59 -10.33 -12.18
C GLY A 168 -9.07 -9.80 -10.84
N THR A 169 -9.97 -9.22 -10.07
CA THR A 169 -9.73 -8.87 -8.67
C THR A 169 -10.14 -10.05 -7.79
N LEU A 170 -9.20 -10.61 -7.04
CA LEU A 170 -9.48 -11.63 -6.05
C LEU A 170 -9.64 -11.00 -4.68
N VAL A 171 -10.84 -11.12 -4.12
CA VAL A 171 -11.14 -10.69 -2.75
C VAL A 171 -10.95 -11.88 -1.81
N VAL A 172 -10.15 -11.67 -0.78
CA VAL A 172 -9.83 -12.64 0.27
C VAL A 172 -10.43 -12.16 1.59
N ASN A 173 -11.23 -12.99 2.20
CA ASN A 173 -11.90 -12.71 3.46
C ASN A 173 -11.36 -13.60 4.58
N GLN A 174 -11.16 -13.03 5.76
CA GLN A 174 -10.98 -13.80 6.98
C GLN A 174 -12.31 -13.88 7.74
N MET A 175 -12.66 -15.10 8.14
CA MET A 175 -13.94 -15.42 8.76
C MET A 175 -13.76 -15.82 10.22
N TYR A 176 -14.60 -15.31 11.09
CA TYR A 176 -14.69 -15.74 12.49
C TYR A 176 -16.15 -15.80 12.93
N GLN A 177 -16.57 -16.94 13.47
CA GLN A 177 -17.96 -17.19 13.91
C GLN A 177 -19.01 -16.85 12.83
N GLY A 178 -18.73 -17.19 11.57
CA GLY A 178 -19.62 -16.93 10.43
C GLY A 178 -19.68 -15.48 9.94
N ARG A 179 -18.84 -14.59 10.46
CA ARG A 179 -18.74 -13.17 10.06
C ARG A 179 -17.42 -12.90 9.38
N VAL A 180 -17.41 -12.01 8.40
CA VAL A 180 -16.17 -11.45 7.84
C VAL A 180 -15.56 -10.52 8.89
N VAL A 181 -14.32 -10.77 9.27
CA VAL A 181 -13.57 -9.98 10.24
C VAL A 181 -12.37 -9.25 9.64
N GLY A 182 -12.05 -9.54 8.39
CA GLY A 182 -11.05 -8.83 7.61
C GLY A 182 -11.21 -9.12 6.13
N THR A 183 -10.82 -8.18 5.29
CA THR A 183 -10.87 -8.30 3.83
C THR A 183 -9.63 -7.70 3.23
N ALA A 184 -9.07 -8.37 2.23
CA ALA A 184 -8.01 -7.86 1.37
C ALA A 184 -8.31 -8.20 -0.09
N SER A 185 -7.75 -7.46 -1.02
CA SER A 185 -7.87 -7.75 -2.44
C SER A 185 -6.53 -7.70 -3.14
N ILE A 186 -6.37 -8.53 -4.15
CA ILE A 186 -5.24 -8.48 -5.08
C ILE A 186 -5.75 -8.48 -6.52
N GLU A 187 -4.96 -7.85 -7.39
CA GLU A 187 -5.19 -7.90 -8.83
C GLU A 187 -4.42 -9.07 -9.43
N VAL A 188 -5.10 -9.93 -10.19
CA VAL A 188 -4.45 -11.00 -10.95
C VAL A 188 -4.41 -10.55 -12.41
N ARG A 189 -3.20 -10.29 -12.93
CA ARG A 189 -2.99 -9.70 -14.26
C ARG A 189 -1.78 -10.32 -14.94
N HIS A 190 -1.85 -10.45 -16.27
CA HIS A 190 -0.66 -10.66 -17.08
C HIS A 190 0.12 -9.35 -17.16
N PRO A 191 1.45 -9.39 -17.08
CA PRO A 191 2.26 -8.18 -17.24
C PRO A 191 2.10 -7.61 -18.66
N ASP A 192 2.04 -6.30 -18.77
CA ASP A 192 2.05 -5.56 -20.04
C ASP A 192 3.44 -5.01 -20.38
N GLU A 193 4.36 -5.02 -19.41
CA GLU A 193 5.74 -4.61 -19.60
C GLU A 193 6.69 -5.53 -18.83
N ILE A 194 7.75 -5.98 -19.52
CA ILE A 194 8.84 -6.76 -18.93
C ILE A 194 10.14 -6.12 -19.38
N SER A 195 10.98 -5.72 -18.44
CA SER A 195 12.27 -5.09 -18.71
C SER A 195 13.35 -5.59 -17.75
N PHE A 196 14.61 -5.42 -18.12
CA PHE A 196 15.71 -5.65 -17.22
C PHE A 196 15.98 -4.40 -16.37
N LYS A 197 16.30 -4.58 -15.10
CA LYS A 197 16.69 -3.48 -14.20
C LYS A 197 18.01 -2.82 -14.60
N THR A 198 18.81 -3.50 -15.41
CA THR A 198 20.12 -3.05 -15.88
C THR A 198 20.16 -3.16 -17.39
N GLU A 199 20.40 -2.04 -18.09
CA GLU A 199 20.46 -2.01 -19.56
C GLU A 199 21.76 -2.60 -20.11
N GLU A 200 22.85 -2.48 -19.35
CA GLU A 200 24.16 -3.01 -19.72
C GLU A 200 24.85 -3.70 -18.55
N ILE A 201 25.44 -4.87 -18.79
CA ILE A 201 26.30 -5.57 -17.85
C ILE A 201 27.64 -5.83 -18.52
N SER A 202 28.72 -5.34 -17.93
CA SER A 202 30.09 -5.65 -18.32
C SER A 202 30.67 -6.66 -17.35
N LEU A 203 30.97 -7.86 -17.83
CA LEU A 203 31.54 -8.94 -17.02
C LEU A 203 33.01 -9.14 -17.37
N GLY A 204 33.85 -9.32 -16.36
CA GLY A 204 35.23 -9.82 -16.53
C GLY A 204 35.23 -11.31 -16.86
N PHE A 205 36.41 -11.84 -17.23
CA PHE A 205 36.58 -13.26 -17.46
C PHE A 205 36.25 -14.05 -16.18
N GLU A 206 35.42 -15.09 -16.31
CA GLU A 206 34.93 -15.93 -15.22
C GLU A 206 34.08 -15.19 -14.15
N ALA A 207 33.57 -13.98 -14.45
CA ALA A 207 32.67 -13.27 -13.56
C ALA A 207 31.21 -13.67 -13.81
N GLU A 208 30.42 -13.80 -12.75
CA GLU A 208 28.97 -14.02 -12.80
C GLU A 208 28.23 -12.78 -12.30
N SER A 209 27.07 -12.49 -12.86
CA SER A 209 26.16 -11.46 -12.37
C SER A 209 24.72 -11.90 -12.55
N SER A 210 23.86 -11.48 -11.64
CA SER A 210 22.42 -11.70 -11.74
C SER A 210 21.73 -10.54 -12.43
N LEU A 211 20.93 -10.84 -13.45
CA LEU A 211 20.06 -9.87 -14.11
C LEU A 211 18.74 -9.75 -13.32
N GLY A 212 18.46 -8.56 -12.80
CA GLY A 212 17.16 -8.28 -12.20
C GLY A 212 16.12 -8.08 -13.30
N LEU A 213 14.99 -8.78 -13.18
CA LEU A 213 13.83 -8.56 -14.02
C LEU A 213 12.85 -7.61 -13.35
N GLU A 214 12.29 -6.68 -14.10
CA GLU A 214 11.20 -5.81 -13.68
C GLU A 214 9.96 -6.15 -14.50
N VAL A 215 8.88 -6.44 -13.80
CA VAL A 215 7.61 -6.86 -14.41
C VAL A 215 6.53 -5.90 -13.95
N ARG A 216 5.79 -5.32 -14.90
CA ARG A 216 4.78 -4.28 -14.63
C ARG A 216 3.46 -4.57 -15.33
N TRP A 217 2.39 -4.05 -14.75
CA TRP A 217 1.07 -3.90 -15.34
C TRP A 217 0.56 -2.49 -15.03
N GLN A 218 0.22 -1.71 -16.06
CA GLN A 218 -0.19 -0.30 -15.93
C GLN A 218 0.75 0.52 -15.01
N LYS A 219 2.07 0.32 -15.17
CA LYS A 219 3.14 0.91 -14.35
C LYS A 219 3.19 0.47 -12.88
N ARG A 220 2.35 -0.46 -12.44
CA ARG A 220 2.45 -1.11 -11.13
C ARG A 220 3.38 -2.32 -11.22
N ASN A 221 4.18 -2.54 -10.18
CA ASN A 221 4.99 -3.76 -10.08
C ASN A 221 4.08 -4.98 -9.97
N VAL A 222 4.47 -6.05 -10.66
CA VAL A 222 3.77 -7.34 -10.64
C VAL A 222 4.67 -8.36 -9.95
N HIS A 223 4.12 -9.07 -9.00
CA HIS A 223 4.78 -10.21 -8.35
C HIS A 223 4.71 -11.43 -9.27
N ILE A 224 5.86 -12.09 -9.50
CA ILE A 224 6.03 -13.25 -10.37
C ILE A 224 6.61 -14.44 -9.58
#